data_f30fc94da7e610888e0579a0c8376237
#
_entry.id   f30fc94da7e610888e0579a0c8376237
#
_cell.length_a   1.000
_cell.length_b   1.000
_cell.length_c   1.000
_cell.angle_alpha   90.00
_cell.angle_beta   90.00
_cell.angle_gamma   90.00
#
_symmetry.space_group_name_H-M   'P 1'
#
loop_
_entity.id
_entity.type
_entity.pdbx_description
1 polymer ?
#
loop_
_entity_poly.entity_id
_entity_poly.type
_entity_poly.pdbx_seq_one_letter_code
_entity_poly.pdbx_strand_id
1 'polypeptide(L)'
;MIKNTIYLILFSTLIFSCGGGDDYTYIPTTPELPGNGSDGDDTPTISDEELLDLTQATTFKYFWDYAEANSGGARERYHPNDPGNSANVVTTGGTGFGLMSILVGIERGFVTRADGVERLNILLDFLENADRFHGAWSHWINGGTGAVIPFSTMDDGGDLVETAFLAQGLICVKEFFKNGSDAEQALAQQADELWKGVEWDWYTQNQNTLYWHWSPNYNFDMNMQLKGYNEVLITYVMAAASPDFGIEKEVYTNGWASGGGIRSSNTQYGYPLLVKHNGNEQFGGPLFWAHYSYLGLDPRNLSDDYVNYWDVNVNHTMVNYEYCVDNPEFYQDYGEDCWGLTASYSRNSDDSLGYNAHSPSNDTGIISPTAAISSIPYTPEQSLAAMHYFYKNSDDLLGPAGFYDAFSPEYDWVAEAYLAIDQGPQIIMIENYRTGLLWDLFMANEDVQAGLTKLGF
;
A
#
# COMPACT_ATOMS: atom_id res chain seq x y z
N MET A 1 47.71 80.62 -12.44
CA MET A 1 47.29 80.23 -11.08
C MET A 1 45.85 79.72 -11.17
N ILE A 2 45.70 78.45 -11.31
CA ILE A 2 44.41 77.80 -11.41
C ILE A 2 44.40 76.70 -10.35
N LYS A 3 43.51 76.81 -9.35
CA LYS A 3 43.30 75.83 -8.30
C LYS A 3 42.36 74.74 -8.81
N ASN A 4 42.86 73.52 -8.88
CA ASN A 4 42.05 72.32 -9.10
C ASN A 4 41.42 71.89 -7.78
N THR A 5 40.11 71.86 -7.76
CA THR A 5 39.32 71.28 -6.68
C THR A 5 38.88 69.84 -7.13
N ILE A 6 39.37 68.81 -6.44
CA ILE A 6 38.99 67.43 -6.68
C ILE A 6 37.81 67.14 -5.81
N TYR A 7 36.67 66.75 -6.46
CA TYR A 7 35.51 66.21 -5.78
C TYR A 7 35.70 64.69 -5.60
N LEU A 8 35.74 64.30 -4.32
CA LEU A 8 35.78 62.90 -3.94
C LEU A 8 34.31 62.40 -3.91
N ILE A 9 33.95 61.56 -4.86
CA ILE A 9 32.61 60.84 -4.89
C ILE A 9 32.81 59.60 -4.06
N LEU A 10 32.14 59.51 -2.89
CA LEU A 10 32.00 58.31 -2.09
C LEU A 10 30.96 57.41 -2.76
N PHE A 11 31.40 56.29 -3.31
CA PHE A 11 30.53 55.19 -3.70
C PHE A 11 30.27 54.35 -2.44
N SER A 12 29.09 54.41 -1.88
CA SER A 12 28.63 53.47 -0.86
C SER A 12 28.16 52.19 -1.57
N THR A 13 28.98 51.16 -1.56
CA THR A 13 28.58 49.80 -1.92
C THR A 13 27.70 49.23 -0.83
N LEU A 14 26.40 49.14 -1.12
CA LEU A 14 25.46 48.29 -0.37
C LEU A 14 25.80 46.84 -0.65
N ILE A 15 26.46 46.20 0.30
CA ILE A 15 26.62 44.75 0.32
C ILE A 15 25.26 44.16 0.74
N PHE A 16 24.49 43.62 -0.21
CA PHE A 16 23.42 42.72 0.11
C PHE A 16 24.05 41.39 0.59
N SER A 17 24.02 41.16 1.90
CA SER A 17 24.27 39.88 2.50
C SER A 17 23.07 38.99 2.13
N CYS A 18 23.24 38.06 1.20
CA CYS A 18 22.39 36.91 1.12
C CYS A 18 22.58 36.10 2.39
N GLY A 19 21.60 36.17 3.29
CA GLY A 19 21.52 35.24 4.40
C GLY A 19 21.32 33.86 3.83
N GLY A 20 22.29 32.96 4.04
CA GLY A 20 22.12 31.55 3.83
C GLY A 20 20.95 31.09 4.72
N GLY A 21 19.91 30.54 4.13
CA GLY A 21 18.96 29.77 4.87
C GLY A 21 19.70 28.55 5.42
N ASP A 22 19.73 28.44 6.74
CA ASP A 22 20.11 27.20 7.38
C ASP A 22 19.09 26.14 6.88
N ASP A 23 19.55 25.22 6.03
CA ASP A 23 18.86 23.97 5.77
C ASP A 23 18.81 23.22 7.10
N TYR A 24 17.73 23.44 7.85
CA TYR A 24 17.35 22.53 8.93
C TYR A 24 16.87 21.24 8.28
N THR A 25 17.80 20.31 8.07
CA THR A 25 17.43 18.90 7.94
C THR A 25 16.82 18.49 9.27
N TYR A 26 15.49 18.53 9.34
CA TYR A 26 14.75 17.88 10.41
C TYR A 26 14.95 16.37 10.21
N ILE A 27 15.90 15.80 10.94
CA ILE A 27 15.96 14.35 11.14
C ILE A 27 15.01 14.09 12.28
N PRO A 28 13.84 13.49 12.06
CA PRO A 28 12.98 13.12 13.15
C PRO A 28 13.77 12.14 14.03
N THR A 29 14.15 12.57 15.21
CA THR A 29 14.53 11.61 16.25
C THR A 29 13.29 10.76 16.45
N THR A 30 13.40 9.44 16.20
CA THR A 30 12.35 8.50 16.56
C THR A 30 11.86 8.88 17.95
N PRO A 31 10.56 9.13 18.17
CA PRO A 31 10.07 9.37 19.52
C PRO A 31 10.58 8.23 20.39
N GLU A 32 11.29 8.55 21.48
CA GLU A 32 11.65 7.53 22.46
C GLU A 32 10.34 6.97 23.00
N LEU A 33 10.17 5.65 22.92
CA LEU A 33 9.06 4.97 23.56
C LEU A 33 9.01 5.44 25.03
N PRO A 34 7.83 5.78 25.56
CA PRO A 34 7.70 6.19 26.95
C PRO A 34 8.33 5.11 27.85
N GLY A 35 9.35 5.48 28.60
CA GLY A 35 10.01 4.55 29.53
C GLY A 35 9.02 4.10 30.60
N ASN A 36 9.03 2.82 30.93
CA ASN A 36 8.28 2.17 31.99
C ASN A 36 8.32 3.00 33.31
N GLY A 37 7.35 3.88 33.50
CA GLY A 37 7.15 4.67 34.71
C GLY A 37 6.04 4.04 35.54
N SER A 38 6.39 3.60 36.73
CA SER A 38 5.55 2.91 37.71
C SER A 38 4.32 3.70 38.14
N ASP A 39 3.19 2.99 38.17
CA ASP A 39 2.00 3.21 39.03
C ASP A 39 1.35 4.61 39.02
N GLY A 40 0.43 4.80 38.08
CA GLY A 40 -0.56 5.88 38.03
C GLY A 40 -1.19 5.90 36.65
N ASP A 41 -2.49 6.13 36.55
CA ASP A 41 -3.29 6.22 35.32
C ASP A 41 -2.86 7.42 34.41
N ASP A 42 -1.55 7.58 34.20
CA ASP A 42 -0.89 8.57 33.36
C ASP A 42 -0.32 7.88 32.11
N THR A 43 -1.20 7.24 31.30
CA THR A 43 -0.80 6.91 29.92
C THR A 43 -0.51 8.25 29.22
N PRO A 44 0.68 8.47 28.62
CA PRO A 44 0.96 9.71 27.89
C PRO A 44 -0.10 9.90 26.82
N THR A 45 -0.83 11.01 26.87
CA THR A 45 -1.77 11.36 25.81
C THR A 45 -0.98 11.81 24.62
N ILE A 46 -0.99 11.01 23.54
CA ILE A 46 -0.46 11.37 22.21
C ILE A 46 -1.56 12.06 21.42
N SER A 47 -1.23 13.11 20.68
CA SER A 47 -2.18 13.73 19.75
C SER A 47 -2.35 12.87 18.48
N ASP A 48 -3.46 13.07 17.75
CA ASP A 48 -3.70 12.38 16.48
C ASP A 48 -2.55 12.57 15.51
N GLU A 49 -2.02 13.78 15.36
CA GLU A 49 -0.92 14.09 14.45
C GLU A 49 0.38 13.39 14.86
N GLU A 50 0.74 13.39 16.13
CA GLU A 50 1.90 12.66 16.65
C GLU A 50 1.75 11.15 16.48
N LEU A 51 0.53 10.61 16.62
CA LEU A 51 0.24 9.20 16.42
C LEU A 51 0.36 8.79 14.95
N LEU A 52 -0.10 9.64 14.02
CA LEU A 52 0.09 9.44 12.58
C LEU A 52 1.57 9.49 12.21
N ASP A 53 2.33 10.47 12.73
CA ASP A 53 3.77 10.56 12.50
C ASP A 53 4.52 9.34 13.04
N LEU A 54 4.20 8.89 14.25
CA LEU A 54 4.79 7.69 14.86
C LEU A 54 4.52 6.45 14.00
N THR A 55 3.27 6.27 13.59
CA THR A 55 2.86 5.11 12.79
C THR A 55 3.57 5.11 11.43
N GLN A 56 3.58 6.24 10.71
CA GLN A 56 4.29 6.33 9.43
C GLN A 56 5.80 6.10 9.58
N ALA A 57 6.44 6.74 10.57
CA ALA A 57 7.88 6.64 10.76
C ALA A 57 8.32 5.22 11.16
N THR A 58 7.53 4.52 11.98
CA THR A 58 7.86 3.14 12.38
C THR A 58 7.56 2.14 11.28
N THR A 59 6.44 2.27 10.58
CA THR A 59 6.06 1.42 9.45
C THR A 59 7.03 1.58 8.26
N PHE A 60 7.55 2.81 8.03
CA PHE A 60 8.57 3.07 7.01
C PHE A 60 9.80 2.17 7.15
N LYS A 61 10.20 1.84 8.39
CA LYS A 61 11.36 0.98 8.65
C LYS A 61 11.22 -0.42 8.05
N TYR A 62 9.99 -0.92 7.90
CA TYR A 62 9.76 -2.19 7.22
C TYR A 62 10.34 -2.19 5.80
N PHE A 63 10.08 -1.13 5.05
CA PHE A 63 10.51 -0.99 3.65
C PHE A 63 11.92 -0.41 3.50
N TRP A 64 12.49 0.15 4.56
CA TRP A 64 13.82 0.77 4.52
C TRP A 64 14.88 -0.04 5.24
N ASP A 65 14.68 -0.31 6.53
CA ASP A 65 15.67 -0.98 7.38
C ASP A 65 15.58 -2.51 7.26
N TYR A 66 14.37 -3.03 7.05
CA TYR A 66 14.09 -4.47 7.02
C TYR A 66 13.80 -5.01 5.60
N ALA A 67 13.98 -4.20 4.56
CA ALA A 67 13.94 -4.63 3.16
C ALA A 67 14.95 -5.75 2.88
N GLU A 68 14.76 -6.48 1.78
CA GLU A 68 15.75 -7.48 1.36
C GLU A 68 17.08 -6.80 1.00
N ALA A 69 18.18 -7.33 1.53
CA ALA A 69 19.45 -6.61 1.63
C ALA A 69 20.16 -6.37 0.27
N ASN A 70 19.91 -7.22 -0.74
CA ASN A 70 20.58 -7.12 -2.04
C ASN A 70 19.74 -6.30 -3.03
N SER A 71 18.44 -6.57 -3.08
CA SER A 71 17.51 -5.96 -4.02
C SER A 71 16.89 -4.65 -3.54
N GLY A 72 16.85 -4.44 -2.22
CA GLY A 72 16.05 -3.37 -1.61
C GLY A 72 14.55 -3.58 -1.71
N GLY A 73 14.09 -4.72 -2.27
CA GLY A 73 12.68 -5.07 -2.39
C GLY A 73 12.04 -5.40 -1.04
N ALA A 74 10.70 -5.27 -0.96
CA ALA A 74 9.98 -5.58 0.26
C ALA A 74 10.04 -7.09 0.54
N ARG A 75 10.56 -7.46 1.71
CA ARG A 75 10.44 -8.85 2.18
C ARG A 75 8.97 -9.20 2.28
N GLU A 76 8.62 -10.43 1.92
CA GLU A 76 7.23 -10.88 2.06
C GLU A 76 6.80 -10.82 3.52
N ARG A 77 7.71 -11.24 4.44
CA ARG A 77 7.49 -11.19 5.90
C ARG A 77 8.75 -10.81 6.66
N TYR A 78 8.55 -10.28 7.87
CA TYR A 78 9.62 -10.02 8.81
C TYR A 78 9.21 -10.44 10.23
N HIS A 79 10.03 -11.30 10.83
CA HIS A 79 9.89 -11.75 12.21
C HIS A 79 11.05 -11.20 13.02
N PRO A 80 10.84 -10.25 13.95
CA PRO A 80 11.93 -9.69 14.77
C PRO A 80 12.70 -10.74 15.56
N ASN A 81 11.98 -11.77 16.04
CA ASN A 81 12.55 -12.88 16.82
C ASN A 81 13.23 -13.97 15.96
N ASP A 82 13.03 -13.95 14.65
CA ASP A 82 13.69 -14.82 13.66
C ASP A 82 13.95 -14.06 12.36
N PRO A 83 14.86 -13.07 12.35
CA PRO A 83 15.07 -12.18 11.20
C PRO A 83 15.64 -12.88 9.97
N GLY A 84 16.14 -14.10 10.11
CA GLY A 84 16.61 -14.97 9.02
C GLY A 84 15.47 -15.68 8.26
N ASN A 85 14.30 -15.77 8.86
CA ASN A 85 13.15 -16.45 8.27
C ASN A 85 12.71 -15.75 6.98
N SER A 86 12.71 -16.49 5.87
CA SER A 86 12.30 -15.98 4.54
C SER A 86 13.01 -14.67 4.12
N ALA A 87 14.24 -14.42 4.63
CA ALA A 87 14.95 -13.16 4.45
C ALA A 87 15.25 -12.81 2.97
N ASN A 88 15.29 -13.81 2.09
CA ASN A 88 15.52 -13.66 0.66
C ASN A 88 14.24 -13.67 -0.19
N VAL A 89 13.05 -13.71 0.42
CA VAL A 89 11.78 -13.70 -0.28
C VAL A 89 11.29 -12.27 -0.43
N VAL A 90 11.29 -11.77 -1.65
CA VAL A 90 10.71 -10.47 -2.04
C VAL A 90 9.32 -10.72 -2.58
N THR A 91 8.31 -9.99 -2.11
CA THR A 91 6.96 -10.02 -2.66
C THR A 91 6.79 -8.91 -3.69
N THR A 92 6.20 -9.23 -4.82
CA THR A 92 6.06 -8.31 -5.95
C THR A 92 5.13 -7.15 -5.63
N GLY A 93 3.91 -7.41 -5.18
CA GLY A 93 2.95 -6.36 -4.84
C GLY A 93 3.39 -5.54 -3.62
N GLY A 94 3.88 -6.21 -2.57
CA GLY A 94 4.46 -5.52 -1.42
C GLY A 94 5.66 -4.64 -1.78
N THR A 95 6.42 -4.98 -2.82
CA THR A 95 7.49 -4.11 -3.36
C THR A 95 6.90 -2.87 -4.05
N GLY A 96 5.76 -3.00 -4.73
CA GLY A 96 5.01 -1.84 -5.24
C GLY A 96 4.58 -0.87 -4.13
N PHE A 97 4.11 -1.43 -3.02
CA PHE A 97 3.80 -0.64 -1.82
C PHE A 97 5.08 -0.03 -1.20
N GLY A 98 6.19 -0.77 -1.23
CA GLY A 98 7.50 -0.27 -0.81
C GLY A 98 8.00 0.92 -1.64
N LEU A 99 7.81 0.89 -2.97
CA LEU A 99 8.11 2.03 -3.85
C LEU A 99 7.35 3.28 -3.38
N MET A 100 6.03 3.17 -3.17
CA MET A 100 5.21 4.27 -2.66
C MET A 100 5.63 4.71 -1.25
N SER A 101 5.97 3.76 -0.37
CA SER A 101 6.45 4.05 0.98
C SER A 101 7.77 4.83 0.99
N ILE A 102 8.68 4.57 0.05
CA ILE A 102 9.92 5.34 -0.10
C ILE A 102 9.60 6.79 -0.52
N LEU A 103 8.62 7.02 -1.39
CA LEU A 103 8.18 8.38 -1.74
C LEU A 103 7.61 9.11 -0.52
N VAL A 104 6.80 8.44 0.30
CA VAL A 104 6.34 8.99 1.60
C VAL A 104 7.53 9.31 2.50
N GLY A 105 8.51 8.41 2.59
CA GLY A 105 9.72 8.62 3.39
C GLY A 105 10.53 9.85 2.97
N ILE A 106 10.63 10.13 1.67
CA ILE A 106 11.26 11.35 1.13
C ILE A 106 10.41 12.58 1.49
N GLU A 107 9.11 12.54 1.27
CA GLU A 107 8.21 13.69 1.52
C GLU A 107 8.16 14.06 3.01
N ARG A 108 8.13 13.05 3.90
CA ARG A 108 8.12 13.24 5.35
C ARG A 108 9.51 13.48 5.94
N GLY A 109 10.58 13.40 5.14
CA GLY A 109 11.95 13.60 5.61
C GLY A 109 12.50 12.46 6.48
N PHE A 110 11.94 11.26 6.41
CA PHE A 110 12.48 10.07 7.07
C PHE A 110 13.81 9.64 6.45
N VAL A 111 13.97 9.92 5.16
CA VAL A 111 15.22 9.75 4.40
C VAL A 111 15.45 10.97 3.51
N THR A 112 16.71 11.20 3.14
CA THR A 112 17.00 12.27 2.16
C THR A 112 16.52 11.86 0.76
N ARG A 113 16.19 12.85 -0.07
CA ARG A 113 15.83 12.59 -1.47
C ARG A 113 16.93 11.84 -2.22
N ALA A 114 18.21 12.14 -1.92
CA ALA A 114 19.35 11.46 -2.54
C ALA A 114 19.42 9.96 -2.17
N ASP A 115 19.26 9.65 -0.87
CA ASP A 115 19.25 8.25 -0.40
C ASP A 115 18.05 7.48 -0.98
N GLY A 116 16.90 8.15 -1.07
CA GLY A 116 15.70 7.57 -1.73
C GLY A 116 15.95 7.22 -3.19
N VAL A 117 16.56 8.14 -3.96
CA VAL A 117 16.94 7.90 -5.37
C VAL A 117 17.94 6.75 -5.48
N GLU A 118 18.96 6.68 -4.61
CA GLU A 118 19.93 5.57 -4.61
C GLU A 118 19.24 4.22 -4.36
N ARG A 119 18.35 4.14 -3.36
CA ARG A 119 17.60 2.92 -3.05
C ARG A 119 16.68 2.53 -4.22
N LEU A 120 15.97 3.49 -4.82
CA LEU A 120 15.07 3.22 -5.94
C LEU A 120 15.84 2.74 -7.19
N ASN A 121 17.03 3.26 -7.48
CA ASN A 121 17.86 2.75 -8.58
C ASN A 121 18.23 1.27 -8.37
N ILE A 122 18.69 0.89 -7.17
CA ILE A 122 18.99 -0.51 -6.83
C ILE A 122 17.77 -1.40 -7.07
N LEU A 123 16.61 -0.95 -6.61
CA LEU A 123 15.38 -1.72 -6.68
C LEU A 123 14.84 -1.84 -8.11
N LEU A 124 14.87 -0.76 -8.93
CA LEU A 124 14.46 -0.83 -10.32
C LEU A 124 15.40 -1.67 -11.16
N ASP A 125 16.73 -1.58 -10.93
CA ASP A 125 17.72 -2.44 -11.58
C ASP A 125 17.48 -3.93 -11.25
N PHE A 126 17.12 -4.24 -9.99
CA PHE A 126 16.74 -5.58 -9.61
C PHE A 126 15.50 -6.06 -10.35
N LEU A 127 14.43 -5.25 -10.40
CA LEU A 127 13.17 -5.59 -11.08
C LEU A 127 13.35 -5.78 -12.59
N GLU A 128 14.24 -5.02 -13.22
CA GLU A 128 14.56 -5.14 -14.65
C GLU A 128 15.23 -6.48 -14.96
N ASN A 129 16.10 -6.96 -14.05
CA ASN A 129 16.86 -8.19 -14.23
C ASN A 129 16.19 -9.44 -13.63
N ALA A 130 15.07 -9.30 -12.91
CA ALA A 130 14.33 -10.44 -12.38
C ALA A 130 13.57 -11.20 -13.46
N ASP A 131 13.22 -12.47 -13.16
CA ASP A 131 12.40 -13.29 -14.05
C ASP A 131 11.04 -12.61 -14.33
N ARG A 132 10.71 -12.53 -15.62
CA ARG A 132 9.43 -11.99 -16.08
C ARG A 132 8.77 -12.96 -17.05
N PHE A 133 7.44 -13.03 -16.97
CA PHE A 133 6.63 -13.97 -17.74
C PHE A 133 5.57 -13.20 -18.51
N HIS A 134 5.76 -13.01 -19.82
CA HIS A 134 4.97 -12.07 -20.60
C HIS A 134 4.94 -10.68 -19.93
N GLY A 135 6.11 -10.26 -19.49
CA GLY A 135 6.28 -8.97 -18.83
C GLY A 135 5.84 -8.89 -17.37
N ALA A 136 5.02 -9.80 -16.85
CA ALA A 136 4.63 -9.83 -15.45
C ALA A 136 5.70 -10.49 -14.58
N TRP A 137 5.81 -10.05 -13.33
CA TRP A 137 6.64 -10.69 -12.31
C TRP A 137 5.87 -11.81 -11.60
N SER A 138 6.60 -12.70 -10.95
CA SER A 138 6.01 -13.75 -10.11
C SER A 138 5.52 -13.19 -8.79
N HIS A 139 4.68 -13.95 -8.08
CA HIS A 139 4.20 -13.60 -6.74
C HIS A 139 5.37 -13.32 -5.78
N TRP A 140 6.34 -14.25 -5.74
CA TRP A 140 7.57 -14.13 -4.95
C TRP A 140 8.81 -14.22 -5.83
N ILE A 141 9.81 -13.41 -5.50
CA ILE A 141 11.09 -13.32 -6.20
C ILE A 141 12.21 -13.56 -5.18
N ASN A 142 13.25 -14.30 -5.56
CA ASN A 142 14.46 -14.41 -4.77
C ASN A 142 15.25 -13.10 -4.86
N GLY A 143 15.37 -12.35 -3.76
CA GLY A 143 16.00 -11.03 -3.75
C GLY A 143 17.49 -11.02 -4.09
N GLY A 144 18.18 -12.15 -3.91
CA GLY A 144 19.60 -12.27 -4.29
C GLY A 144 19.86 -12.64 -5.74
N THR A 145 18.88 -13.25 -6.43
CA THR A 145 19.08 -13.80 -7.79
C THR A 145 18.11 -13.29 -8.84
N GLY A 146 17.00 -12.70 -8.45
CA GLY A 146 15.89 -12.31 -9.34
C GLY A 146 15.03 -13.48 -9.83
N ALA A 147 15.35 -14.72 -9.41
CA ALA A 147 14.61 -15.90 -9.85
C ALA A 147 13.26 -16.04 -9.15
N VAL A 148 12.27 -16.61 -9.86
CA VAL A 148 10.96 -16.94 -9.28
C VAL A 148 11.09 -17.87 -8.09
N ILE A 149 10.37 -17.59 -7.02
CA ILE A 149 10.07 -18.52 -5.93
C ILE A 149 8.61 -18.94 -6.09
N PRO A 150 8.28 -20.20 -6.40
CA PRO A 150 6.90 -20.62 -6.58
C PRO A 150 6.06 -20.40 -5.30
N PHE A 151 4.95 -19.67 -5.42
CA PHE A 151 3.97 -19.54 -4.35
C PHE A 151 3.20 -20.85 -4.15
N SER A 152 2.90 -21.52 -5.27
CA SER A 152 2.33 -22.87 -5.30
C SER A 152 2.80 -23.63 -6.55
N THR A 153 2.41 -24.90 -6.70
CA THR A 153 2.84 -25.74 -7.83
C THR A 153 2.53 -25.13 -9.20
N MET A 154 1.37 -24.47 -9.36
CA MET A 154 0.96 -23.84 -10.63
C MET A 154 1.12 -22.33 -10.63
N ASP A 155 1.56 -21.76 -9.53
CA ASP A 155 1.91 -20.36 -9.36
C ASP A 155 3.43 -20.23 -9.25
N ASP A 156 4.09 -20.58 -10.36
CA ASP A 156 5.55 -20.63 -10.55
C ASP A 156 5.99 -19.75 -11.74
N GLY A 157 5.19 -18.78 -12.10
CA GLY A 157 5.38 -17.89 -13.23
C GLY A 157 4.83 -16.49 -12.97
N GLY A 158 4.14 -15.91 -13.95
CA GLY A 158 3.60 -14.55 -13.85
C GLY A 158 2.35 -14.46 -12.98
N ASP A 159 2.36 -13.53 -12.04
CA ASP A 159 1.20 -13.10 -11.25
C ASP A 159 0.80 -11.69 -11.69
N LEU A 160 -0.35 -11.59 -12.37
CA LEU A 160 -0.81 -10.34 -12.95
C LEU A 160 -1.31 -9.34 -11.90
N VAL A 161 -1.87 -9.83 -10.80
CA VAL A 161 -2.42 -8.98 -9.73
C VAL A 161 -1.31 -8.38 -8.89
N GLU A 162 -0.33 -9.18 -8.47
CA GLU A 162 0.88 -8.68 -7.80
C GLU A 162 1.64 -7.69 -8.69
N THR A 163 1.72 -8.00 -9.99
CA THR A 163 2.31 -7.09 -10.99
C THR A 163 1.54 -5.78 -11.09
N ALA A 164 0.21 -5.77 -10.96
CA ALA A 164 -0.57 -4.54 -10.98
C ALA A 164 -0.32 -3.68 -9.73
N PHE A 165 -0.15 -4.28 -8.57
CA PHE A 165 0.25 -3.56 -7.35
C PHE A 165 1.65 -2.95 -7.50
N LEU A 166 2.59 -3.69 -8.09
CA LEU A 166 3.93 -3.15 -8.41
C LEU A 166 3.84 -1.97 -9.39
N ALA A 167 3.03 -2.10 -10.43
CA ALA A 167 2.85 -1.07 -11.45
C ALA A 167 2.27 0.23 -10.88
N GLN A 168 1.39 0.18 -9.86
CA GLN A 168 0.96 1.39 -9.14
C GLN A 168 2.16 2.15 -8.56
N GLY A 169 3.07 1.43 -7.89
CA GLY A 169 4.27 2.02 -7.31
C GLY A 169 5.20 2.60 -8.37
N LEU A 170 5.41 1.88 -9.48
CA LEU A 170 6.25 2.34 -10.60
C LEU A 170 5.72 3.64 -11.22
N ILE A 171 4.40 3.76 -11.41
CA ILE A 171 3.77 4.99 -11.90
C ILE A 171 3.97 6.15 -10.92
N CYS A 172 3.78 5.91 -9.61
CA CYS A 172 4.05 6.95 -8.60
C CYS A 172 5.51 7.41 -8.63
N VAL A 173 6.47 6.50 -8.77
CA VAL A 173 7.91 6.83 -8.91
C VAL A 173 8.14 7.69 -10.17
N LYS A 174 7.60 7.28 -11.31
CA LYS A 174 7.69 8.06 -12.55
C LYS A 174 7.20 9.49 -12.35
N GLU A 175 6.00 9.64 -11.83
CA GLU A 175 5.37 10.96 -11.69
C GLU A 175 6.08 11.85 -10.67
N PHE A 176 6.62 11.27 -9.60
CA PHE A 176 7.36 12.00 -8.56
C PHE A 176 8.70 12.57 -9.04
N PHE A 177 9.38 11.87 -9.97
CA PHE A 177 10.72 12.22 -10.42
C PHE A 177 10.81 12.77 -11.84
N LYS A 178 9.76 12.72 -12.65
CA LYS A 178 9.79 13.10 -14.10
C LYS A 178 10.27 14.52 -14.38
N ASN A 179 10.16 15.44 -13.43
CA ASN A 179 10.58 16.84 -13.57
C ASN A 179 11.85 17.17 -12.75
N GLY A 180 12.55 16.16 -12.24
CA GLY A 180 13.74 16.32 -11.41
C GLY A 180 15.02 16.53 -12.20
N SER A 181 16.16 16.23 -11.59
CA SER A 181 17.48 16.21 -12.24
C SER A 181 17.57 15.14 -13.32
N ASP A 182 18.60 15.17 -14.16
CA ASP A 182 18.81 14.18 -15.23
C ASP A 182 18.83 12.74 -14.69
N ALA A 183 19.40 12.52 -13.50
CA ALA A 183 19.42 11.20 -12.84
C ALA A 183 18.00 10.78 -12.37
N GLU A 184 17.23 11.71 -11.84
CA GLU A 184 15.82 11.43 -11.44
C GLU A 184 14.92 11.21 -12.64
N GLN A 185 15.13 11.92 -13.74
CA GLN A 185 14.40 11.68 -15.00
C GLN A 185 14.75 10.31 -15.60
N ALA A 186 16.00 9.86 -15.49
CA ALA A 186 16.39 8.51 -15.92
C ALA A 186 15.71 7.43 -15.07
N LEU A 187 15.64 7.61 -13.74
CA LEU A 187 14.90 6.74 -12.83
C LEU A 187 13.40 6.70 -13.18
N ALA A 188 12.80 7.86 -13.45
CA ALA A 188 11.40 7.96 -13.86
C ALA A 188 11.13 7.24 -15.20
N GLN A 189 12.06 7.34 -16.16
CA GLN A 189 11.97 6.64 -17.42
C GLN A 189 12.06 5.12 -17.24
N GLN A 190 12.99 4.62 -16.43
CA GLN A 190 13.12 3.18 -16.14
C GLN A 190 11.84 2.64 -15.50
N ALA A 191 11.26 3.36 -14.52
CA ALA A 191 9.99 2.99 -13.92
C ALA A 191 8.85 2.92 -14.94
N ASP A 192 8.78 3.87 -15.88
CA ASP A 192 7.79 3.90 -16.96
C ASP A 192 7.95 2.71 -17.93
N GLU A 193 9.18 2.41 -18.34
CA GLU A 193 9.49 1.29 -19.26
C GLU A 193 9.16 -0.07 -18.63
N LEU A 194 9.40 -0.23 -17.31
CA LEU A 194 9.14 -1.47 -16.59
C LEU A 194 7.64 -1.85 -16.59
N TRP A 195 6.74 -0.93 -16.24
CA TRP A 195 5.32 -1.25 -16.21
C TRP A 195 4.70 -1.35 -17.60
N LYS A 196 5.18 -0.56 -18.57
CA LYS A 196 4.74 -0.62 -19.98
C LYS A 196 5.14 -1.90 -20.68
N GLY A 197 6.19 -2.56 -20.21
CA GLY A 197 6.64 -3.84 -20.75
C GLY A 197 5.81 -5.06 -20.30
N VAL A 198 4.71 -4.86 -19.56
CA VAL A 198 3.80 -5.97 -19.19
C VAL A 198 2.81 -6.23 -20.32
N GLU A 199 2.75 -7.46 -20.80
CA GLU A 199 1.83 -7.91 -21.86
C GLU A 199 0.45 -8.24 -21.27
N TRP A 200 -0.29 -7.20 -20.82
CA TRP A 200 -1.58 -7.35 -20.14
C TRP A 200 -2.61 -8.10 -20.96
N ASP A 201 -2.66 -7.86 -22.27
CA ASP A 201 -3.57 -8.51 -23.21
C ASP A 201 -3.31 -10.03 -23.34
N TRP A 202 -2.05 -10.49 -23.14
CA TRP A 202 -1.72 -11.91 -23.07
C TRP A 202 -2.54 -12.64 -22.03
N TYR A 203 -2.72 -12.03 -20.85
CA TYR A 203 -3.44 -12.59 -19.72
C TYR A 203 -4.96 -12.64 -19.91
N THR A 204 -5.48 -12.22 -21.07
CA THR A 204 -6.89 -12.47 -21.45
C THR A 204 -7.11 -13.87 -22.04
N GLN A 205 -6.06 -14.57 -22.47
CA GLN A 205 -6.18 -15.81 -23.26
C GLN A 205 -7.05 -15.62 -24.52
N ASN A 206 -7.10 -14.42 -25.11
CA ASN A 206 -8.02 -13.99 -26.16
C ASN A 206 -9.51 -14.12 -25.77
N GLN A 207 -9.83 -13.95 -24.49
CA GLN A 207 -11.19 -13.96 -23.93
C GLN A 207 -11.54 -12.58 -23.34
N ASN A 208 -12.81 -12.40 -22.98
CA ASN A 208 -13.30 -11.14 -22.41
C ASN A 208 -13.17 -11.11 -20.86
N THR A 209 -12.03 -11.49 -20.32
CA THR A 209 -11.68 -11.40 -18.91
C THR A 209 -10.18 -11.51 -18.76
N LEU A 210 -9.61 -10.99 -17.67
CA LEU A 210 -8.23 -11.24 -17.27
C LEU A 210 -8.13 -12.50 -16.42
N TYR A 211 -6.94 -13.12 -16.47
CA TYR A 211 -6.58 -14.29 -15.65
C TYR A 211 -5.42 -13.92 -14.73
N TRP A 212 -5.43 -14.47 -13.52
CA TRP A 212 -4.48 -14.14 -12.46
C TRP A 212 -3.07 -14.61 -12.76
N HIS A 213 -2.92 -15.90 -13.13
CA HIS A 213 -1.63 -16.57 -13.22
C HIS A 213 -1.36 -17.13 -14.60
N TRP A 214 -0.09 -17.09 -15.00
CA TRP A 214 0.44 -17.86 -16.10
C TRP A 214 1.71 -18.57 -15.65
N SER A 215 1.83 -19.89 -15.89
CA SER A 215 2.94 -20.73 -15.54
C SER A 215 3.70 -21.19 -16.78
N PRO A 216 5.06 -21.13 -16.80
CA PRO A 216 5.84 -21.70 -17.88
C PRO A 216 5.71 -23.25 -17.97
N ASN A 217 5.28 -23.90 -16.88
CA ASN A 217 5.15 -25.36 -16.79
C ASN A 217 3.70 -25.84 -16.97
N TYR A 218 2.72 -25.02 -16.59
CA TYR A 218 1.29 -25.37 -16.55
C TYR A 218 0.42 -24.42 -17.38
N ASN A 219 0.98 -23.44 -18.07
CA ASN A 219 0.24 -22.42 -18.82
C ASN A 219 -0.81 -21.73 -17.94
N PHE A 220 -2.06 -21.68 -18.37
CA PHE A 220 -3.21 -21.13 -17.64
C PHE A 220 -4.03 -22.19 -16.88
N ASP A 221 -3.44 -23.33 -16.50
CA ASP A 221 -4.18 -24.45 -15.90
C ASP A 221 -4.87 -24.11 -14.56
N MET A 222 -4.37 -23.10 -13.80
CA MET A 222 -5.10 -22.57 -12.64
C MET A 222 -6.45 -21.97 -13.03
N ASN A 223 -6.57 -21.43 -14.23
CA ASN A 223 -7.79 -20.91 -14.84
C ASN A 223 -8.58 -19.94 -13.94
N MET A 224 -7.87 -19.15 -13.13
CA MET A 224 -8.45 -18.21 -12.17
C MET A 224 -8.77 -16.88 -12.84
N GLN A 225 -10.04 -16.65 -13.15
CA GLN A 225 -10.52 -15.41 -13.75
C GLN A 225 -10.65 -14.31 -12.71
N LEU A 226 -10.23 -13.08 -13.07
CA LEU A 226 -10.39 -11.89 -12.23
C LEU A 226 -11.84 -11.36 -12.39
N LYS A 227 -12.66 -11.49 -11.36
CA LYS A 227 -14.09 -11.14 -11.41
C LYS A 227 -14.61 -10.56 -10.10
N GLY A 228 -15.47 -9.57 -10.23
CA GLY A 228 -16.20 -9.00 -9.11
C GLY A 228 -15.33 -8.10 -8.22
N TYR A 229 -15.98 -7.51 -7.20
CA TYR A 229 -15.29 -6.63 -6.27
C TYR A 229 -14.45 -7.45 -5.27
N ASN A 230 -13.17 -7.24 -5.39
CA ASN A 230 -12.08 -7.67 -4.53
C ASN A 230 -10.87 -6.75 -4.81
N GLU A 231 -9.64 -7.18 -4.56
CA GLU A 231 -8.41 -6.40 -4.76
C GLU A 231 -8.04 -6.09 -6.22
N VAL A 232 -8.68 -6.72 -7.21
CA VAL A 232 -8.16 -6.78 -8.59
C VAL A 232 -8.61 -5.64 -9.52
N LEU A 233 -9.35 -4.61 -9.04
CA LEU A 233 -9.77 -3.49 -9.89
C LEU A 233 -8.57 -2.81 -10.57
N ILE A 234 -7.51 -2.60 -9.83
CA ILE A 234 -6.30 -1.96 -10.35
C ILE A 234 -5.69 -2.73 -11.52
N THR A 235 -5.81 -4.06 -11.54
CA THR A 235 -5.30 -4.88 -12.65
C THR A 235 -6.01 -4.53 -13.97
N TYR A 236 -7.32 -4.31 -13.92
CA TYR A 236 -8.08 -3.86 -15.10
C TYR A 236 -7.75 -2.42 -15.50
N VAL A 237 -7.52 -1.54 -14.53
CA VAL A 237 -7.11 -0.15 -14.81
C VAL A 237 -5.74 -0.14 -15.49
N MET A 238 -4.76 -0.87 -14.95
CA MET A 238 -3.42 -0.97 -15.53
C MET A 238 -3.44 -1.60 -16.92
N ALA A 239 -4.21 -2.67 -17.10
CA ALA A 239 -4.37 -3.31 -18.39
C ALA A 239 -5.00 -2.38 -19.44
N ALA A 240 -5.98 -1.56 -19.05
CA ALA A 240 -6.59 -0.59 -19.97
C ALA A 240 -5.69 0.62 -20.25
N ALA A 241 -4.83 0.98 -19.29
CA ALA A 241 -3.87 2.09 -19.37
C ALA A 241 -2.67 1.76 -20.27
N SER A 242 -2.33 0.47 -20.45
CA SER A 242 -1.17 0.06 -21.24
C SER A 242 -1.28 0.56 -22.69
N PRO A 243 -0.27 1.30 -23.21
CA PRO A 243 -0.33 1.85 -24.56
C PRO A 243 -0.13 0.78 -25.65
N ASP A 244 0.68 -0.25 -25.38
CA ASP A 244 1.09 -1.25 -26.37
C ASP A 244 0.37 -2.60 -26.20
N PHE A 245 0.01 -2.97 -24.96
CA PHE A 245 -0.59 -4.25 -24.59
C PHE A 245 -1.94 -4.07 -23.88
N GLY A 246 -2.69 -3.06 -24.32
CA GLY A 246 -3.95 -2.65 -23.67
C GLY A 246 -5.12 -3.59 -23.96
N ILE A 247 -6.03 -3.67 -22.99
CA ILE A 247 -7.32 -4.37 -23.15
C ILE A 247 -8.43 -3.42 -23.61
N GLU A 248 -9.47 -3.98 -24.21
CA GLU A 248 -10.70 -3.25 -24.56
C GLU A 248 -11.71 -3.23 -23.40
N LYS A 249 -12.66 -2.26 -23.43
CA LYS A 249 -13.71 -2.10 -22.39
C LYS A 249 -14.51 -3.37 -22.16
N GLU A 250 -14.69 -4.19 -23.18
CA GLU A 250 -15.42 -5.46 -23.12
C GLU A 250 -14.79 -6.44 -22.12
N VAL A 251 -13.45 -6.44 -21.98
CA VAL A 251 -12.74 -7.29 -21.02
C VAL A 251 -13.07 -6.88 -19.59
N TYR A 252 -13.14 -5.58 -19.33
CA TYR A 252 -13.59 -5.03 -18.03
C TYR A 252 -15.07 -5.34 -17.77
N THR A 253 -15.94 -5.06 -18.76
CA THR A 253 -17.37 -5.23 -18.63
C THR A 253 -17.73 -6.69 -18.33
N ASN A 254 -17.11 -7.65 -19.01
CA ASN A 254 -17.42 -9.07 -18.85
C ASN A 254 -16.64 -9.73 -17.70
N GLY A 255 -15.39 -9.32 -17.47
CA GLY A 255 -14.55 -9.79 -16.37
C GLY A 255 -14.98 -9.15 -15.05
N TRP A 256 -14.45 -7.99 -14.74
CA TRP A 256 -14.72 -7.27 -13.49
C TRP A 256 -16.21 -7.12 -13.19
N ALA A 257 -16.93 -6.47 -14.09
CA ALA A 257 -18.32 -6.09 -13.85
C ALA A 257 -19.34 -7.23 -14.11
N SER A 258 -18.90 -8.37 -14.65
CA SER A 258 -19.77 -9.53 -14.96
C SER A 258 -21.03 -9.13 -15.72
N GLY A 259 -20.92 -8.24 -16.74
CA GLY A 259 -22.04 -7.70 -17.50
C GLY A 259 -23.04 -6.89 -16.68
N GLY A 260 -22.61 -6.28 -15.58
CA GLY A 260 -23.45 -5.57 -14.59
C GLY A 260 -23.91 -6.46 -13.44
N GLY A 261 -23.56 -7.74 -13.45
CA GLY A 261 -23.85 -8.68 -12.36
C GLY A 261 -23.09 -8.39 -11.06
N ILE A 262 -22.11 -7.47 -11.10
CA ILE A 262 -21.37 -7.00 -9.92
C ILE A 262 -22.28 -6.24 -8.93
N ARG A 263 -23.35 -5.61 -9.40
CA ARG A 263 -24.26 -4.83 -8.54
C ARG A 263 -24.92 -5.69 -7.48
N SER A 264 -25.10 -5.14 -6.30
CA SER A 264 -25.78 -5.76 -5.16
C SER A 264 -26.87 -4.84 -4.61
N SER A 265 -27.87 -5.42 -3.96
CA SER A 265 -28.87 -4.73 -3.14
C SER A 265 -28.77 -5.11 -1.67
N ASN A 266 -27.68 -5.77 -1.28
CA ASN A 266 -27.43 -6.18 0.09
C ASN A 266 -27.21 -4.96 0.99
N THR A 267 -27.73 -5.00 2.21
CA THR A 267 -27.54 -3.96 3.23
C THR A 267 -27.25 -4.62 4.56
N GLN A 268 -26.18 -4.21 5.21
CA GLN A 268 -25.78 -4.70 6.53
C GLN A 268 -25.56 -3.52 7.47
N TYR A 269 -26.01 -3.61 8.70
CA TYR A 269 -25.89 -2.55 9.72
C TYR A 269 -26.40 -1.16 9.24
N GLY A 270 -27.29 -1.13 8.25
CA GLY A 270 -27.78 0.10 7.65
C GLY A 270 -26.96 0.64 6.47
N TYR A 271 -25.82 0.03 6.17
CA TYR A 271 -24.93 0.41 5.05
C TYR A 271 -25.18 -0.47 3.84
N PRO A 272 -25.46 0.09 2.65
CA PRO A 272 -25.63 -0.68 1.42
C PRO A 272 -24.27 -1.19 0.90
N LEU A 273 -24.13 -2.51 0.77
CA LEU A 273 -23.03 -3.11 0.02
C LEU A 273 -23.40 -3.06 -1.47
N LEU A 274 -22.99 -2.00 -2.17
CA LEU A 274 -23.40 -1.65 -3.52
C LEU A 274 -22.96 -2.66 -4.58
N VAL A 275 -21.94 -3.46 -4.27
CA VAL A 275 -21.38 -4.52 -5.12
C VAL A 275 -21.34 -5.84 -4.39
N LYS A 276 -21.27 -6.93 -5.18
CA LYS A 276 -21.07 -8.28 -4.65
C LYS A 276 -19.59 -8.49 -4.38
N HIS A 277 -19.23 -8.52 -3.12
CA HIS A 277 -17.87 -8.80 -2.69
C HIS A 277 -17.50 -10.25 -3.00
N ASN A 278 -16.48 -10.45 -3.82
CA ASN A 278 -16.02 -11.74 -4.32
C ASN A 278 -17.16 -12.69 -4.72
N GLY A 279 -18.13 -12.13 -5.45
CA GLY A 279 -19.31 -12.88 -5.93
C GLY A 279 -20.49 -12.91 -5.00
N ASN A 280 -20.38 -13.06 -3.70
CA ASN A 280 -21.54 -13.07 -2.79
C ASN A 280 -21.23 -13.04 -1.28
N GLU A 281 -20.17 -12.40 -0.83
CA GLU A 281 -19.94 -12.21 0.61
C GLU A 281 -21.06 -11.36 1.22
N GLN A 282 -21.70 -11.88 2.29
CA GLN A 282 -22.89 -11.26 2.85
C GLN A 282 -22.58 -9.96 3.61
N PHE A 283 -21.47 -9.94 4.37
CA PHE A 283 -21.05 -8.79 5.19
C PHE A 283 -19.88 -8.00 4.58
N GLY A 284 -19.59 -8.20 3.30
CA GLY A 284 -18.35 -7.77 2.70
C GLY A 284 -17.23 -8.78 2.98
N GLY A 285 -16.10 -8.65 2.31
CA GLY A 285 -14.94 -9.49 2.55
C GLY A 285 -13.94 -8.84 3.52
N PRO A 286 -12.71 -9.36 3.56
CA PRO A 286 -11.61 -8.72 4.27
C PRO A 286 -11.34 -7.32 3.75
N LEU A 287 -10.94 -6.39 4.62
CA LEU A 287 -10.86 -4.96 4.28
C LEU A 287 -9.74 -4.60 3.29
N PHE A 288 -8.74 -5.46 3.08
CA PHE A 288 -7.73 -5.18 2.06
C PHE A 288 -8.33 -4.97 0.66
N TRP A 289 -9.53 -5.49 0.39
CA TRP A 289 -10.26 -5.24 -0.86
C TRP A 289 -10.65 -3.76 -1.05
N ALA A 290 -10.80 -3.01 0.04
CA ALA A 290 -11.02 -1.57 0.00
C ALA A 290 -9.70 -0.77 -0.04
N HIS A 291 -8.54 -1.42 0.07
CA HIS A 291 -7.25 -0.74 0.19
C HIS A 291 -6.36 -0.92 -1.04
N TYR A 292 -6.00 -2.16 -1.43
CA TYR A 292 -4.89 -2.42 -2.35
C TYR A 292 -5.04 -1.79 -3.74
N SER A 293 -6.24 -1.85 -4.33
CA SER A 293 -6.49 -1.16 -5.60
C SER A 293 -6.42 0.37 -5.47
N TYR A 294 -6.65 0.91 -4.27
CA TYR A 294 -6.83 2.34 -4.04
C TYR A 294 -5.64 3.01 -3.36
N LEU A 295 -4.49 2.38 -3.33
CA LEU A 295 -3.27 2.99 -2.79
C LEU A 295 -2.76 4.13 -3.67
N GLY A 296 -2.83 3.95 -5.00
CA GLY A 296 -2.55 4.99 -6.00
C GLY A 296 -3.81 5.47 -6.72
N LEU A 297 -4.76 4.57 -7.02
CA LEU A 297 -6.02 4.93 -7.67
C LEU A 297 -6.94 5.65 -6.69
N ASP A 298 -7.15 6.96 -6.90
CA ASP A 298 -8.01 7.79 -6.04
C ASP A 298 -9.49 7.39 -6.18
N PRO A 299 -10.13 6.86 -5.11
CA PRO A 299 -11.53 6.48 -5.18
C PRO A 299 -12.48 7.69 -5.08
N ARG A 300 -11.99 8.88 -4.71
CA ARG A 300 -12.82 10.09 -4.61
C ARG A 300 -13.33 10.48 -6.00
N ASN A 301 -14.65 10.53 -6.15
CA ASN A 301 -15.32 10.75 -7.43
C ASN A 301 -15.07 9.68 -8.51
N LEU A 302 -14.49 8.54 -8.16
CA LEU A 302 -14.27 7.43 -9.07
C LEU A 302 -15.58 6.64 -9.26
N SER A 303 -16.19 6.75 -10.42
CA SER A 303 -17.46 6.10 -10.75
C SER A 303 -17.41 5.52 -12.16
N ASP A 304 -17.93 4.32 -12.31
CA ASP A 304 -18.16 3.68 -13.60
C ASP A 304 -19.68 3.58 -13.91
N ASP A 305 -20.04 2.80 -14.92
CA ASP A 305 -21.45 2.54 -15.26
C ASP A 305 -22.24 1.82 -14.16
N TYR A 306 -21.59 1.36 -13.08
CA TYR A 306 -22.18 0.46 -12.08
C TYR A 306 -22.31 1.11 -10.71
N VAL A 307 -21.24 1.71 -10.18
CA VAL A 307 -21.18 2.24 -8.81
C VAL A 307 -20.21 3.43 -8.68
N ASN A 308 -20.29 4.11 -7.54
CA ASN A 308 -19.25 5.02 -7.02
C ASN A 308 -18.36 4.23 -6.06
N TYR A 309 -17.05 4.19 -6.33
CA TYR A 309 -16.11 3.37 -5.55
C TYR A 309 -15.76 3.96 -4.19
N TRP A 310 -15.89 5.27 -4.00
CA TRP A 310 -15.80 5.87 -2.68
C TRP A 310 -16.89 5.35 -1.76
N ASP A 311 -18.13 5.36 -2.22
CA ASP A 311 -19.27 4.87 -1.45
C ASP A 311 -19.16 3.37 -1.18
N VAL A 312 -18.63 2.59 -2.14
CA VAL A 312 -18.38 1.15 -1.94
C VAL A 312 -17.39 0.93 -0.80
N ASN A 313 -16.26 1.65 -0.80
CA ASN A 313 -15.20 1.45 0.19
C ASN A 313 -15.62 1.95 1.58
N VAL A 314 -16.26 3.11 1.67
CA VAL A 314 -16.80 3.64 2.94
C VAL A 314 -17.82 2.66 3.54
N ASN A 315 -18.78 2.19 2.74
CA ASN A 315 -19.79 1.27 3.25
C ASN A 315 -19.21 -0.09 3.66
N HIS A 316 -18.24 -0.61 2.91
CA HIS A 316 -17.54 -1.85 3.26
C HIS A 316 -16.80 -1.70 4.59
N THR A 317 -16.07 -0.60 4.77
CA THR A 317 -15.37 -0.30 6.03
C THR A 317 -16.34 -0.17 7.19
N MET A 318 -17.45 0.58 7.01
CA MET A 318 -18.45 0.75 8.07
C MET A 318 -19.15 -0.57 8.44
N VAL A 319 -19.39 -1.47 7.50
CA VAL A 319 -19.94 -2.81 7.81
C VAL A 319 -18.96 -3.62 8.65
N ASN A 320 -17.67 -3.56 8.36
CA ASN A 320 -16.63 -4.25 9.15
C ASN A 320 -16.52 -3.67 10.57
N TYR A 321 -16.54 -2.33 10.68
CA TYR A 321 -16.55 -1.61 11.95
C TYR A 321 -17.78 -1.98 12.80
N GLU A 322 -18.97 -1.82 12.26
CA GLU A 322 -20.22 -2.10 12.98
C GLU A 322 -20.36 -3.57 13.39
N TYR A 323 -19.80 -4.50 12.61
CA TYR A 323 -19.73 -5.89 13.02
C TYR A 323 -18.90 -6.07 14.31
N CYS A 324 -17.75 -5.42 14.40
CA CYS A 324 -16.92 -5.46 15.62
C CYS A 324 -17.61 -4.75 16.80
N VAL A 325 -18.36 -3.66 16.54
CA VAL A 325 -19.15 -2.97 17.58
C VAL A 325 -20.32 -3.84 18.07
N ASP A 326 -21.05 -4.49 17.17
CA ASP A 326 -22.13 -5.44 17.49
C ASP A 326 -21.62 -6.69 18.23
N ASN A 327 -20.39 -7.09 17.89
CA ASN A 327 -19.65 -8.20 18.49
C ASN A 327 -20.50 -9.46 18.70
N PRO A 328 -21.07 -10.06 17.64
CA PRO A 328 -22.02 -11.15 17.76
C PRO A 328 -21.42 -12.44 18.31
N GLU A 329 -20.11 -12.60 18.24
CA GLU A 329 -19.37 -13.76 18.79
C GLU A 329 -18.86 -13.52 20.23
N PHE A 330 -19.08 -12.30 20.79
CA PHE A 330 -18.70 -11.91 22.15
C PHE A 330 -17.19 -11.98 22.45
N TYR A 331 -16.33 -11.69 21.46
CA TYR A 331 -14.89 -11.62 21.67
C TYR A 331 -14.51 -10.45 22.59
N GLN A 332 -13.52 -10.68 23.44
CA GLN A 332 -13.02 -9.66 24.36
C GLN A 332 -12.54 -8.42 23.61
N ASP A 333 -12.87 -7.24 24.12
CA ASP A 333 -12.49 -5.90 23.66
C ASP A 333 -12.99 -5.50 22.26
N TYR A 334 -13.63 -6.38 21.50
CA TYR A 334 -14.26 -5.94 20.23
C TYR A 334 -15.24 -4.82 20.49
N GLY A 335 -15.14 -3.70 19.74
CA GLY A 335 -15.98 -2.52 19.94
C GLY A 335 -15.53 -1.31 19.13
N GLU A 336 -15.97 -0.13 19.56
CA GLU A 336 -15.73 1.14 18.86
C GLU A 336 -14.24 1.46 18.68
N ASP A 337 -13.39 1.05 19.61
CA ASP A 337 -11.96 1.34 19.62
C ASP A 337 -11.10 0.13 19.21
N CYS A 338 -11.64 -1.08 19.18
CA CYS A 338 -10.92 -2.30 18.85
C CYS A 338 -11.64 -3.07 17.74
N TRP A 339 -11.25 -2.79 16.51
CA TRP A 339 -11.87 -3.32 15.30
C TRP A 339 -10.88 -3.46 14.15
N GLY A 340 -11.26 -4.22 13.14
CA GLY A 340 -10.54 -4.34 11.89
C GLY A 340 -10.25 -5.78 11.51
N LEU A 341 -11.00 -6.30 10.54
CA LEU A 341 -10.88 -7.67 10.03
C LEU A 341 -10.37 -7.64 8.59
N THR A 342 -9.20 -8.23 8.37
CA THR A 342 -8.60 -8.41 7.05
C THR A 342 -7.74 -9.67 7.00
N ALA A 343 -7.18 -9.98 5.85
CA ALA A 343 -6.19 -11.05 5.73
C ALA A 343 -4.93 -10.67 6.51
N SER A 344 -4.48 -11.54 7.41
CA SER A 344 -3.35 -11.32 8.30
C SER A 344 -2.88 -12.63 8.94
N TYR A 345 -1.86 -12.55 9.78
CA TYR A 345 -1.56 -13.68 10.66
C TYR A 345 -2.78 -14.07 11.52
N SER A 346 -2.86 -15.33 11.83
CA SER A 346 -3.90 -15.93 12.64
C SER A 346 -3.29 -16.87 13.68
N ARG A 347 -3.99 -17.06 14.80
CA ARG A 347 -3.57 -17.96 15.86
C ARG A 347 -3.98 -19.40 15.57
N ASN A 348 -3.03 -20.33 15.51
CA ASN A 348 -3.31 -21.76 15.54
C ASN A 348 -3.63 -22.22 16.98
N SER A 349 -4.20 -23.41 17.13
CA SER A 349 -4.58 -23.95 18.45
C SER A 349 -3.41 -24.19 19.41
N ASP A 350 -2.18 -24.17 18.92
CA ASP A 350 -0.93 -24.31 19.69
C ASP A 350 -0.18 -22.96 19.82
N ASP A 351 -0.87 -21.84 19.60
CA ASP A 351 -0.37 -20.46 19.61
C ASP A 351 0.65 -20.13 18.51
N SER A 352 0.95 -21.05 17.62
CA SER A 352 1.81 -20.78 16.47
C SER A 352 1.10 -19.89 15.44
N LEU A 353 1.91 -19.23 14.59
CA LEU A 353 1.42 -18.38 13.52
C LEU A 353 0.75 -19.21 12.40
N GLY A 354 -0.51 -18.93 12.14
CA GLY A 354 -1.25 -19.30 10.95
C GLY A 354 -1.46 -18.08 10.05
N TYR A 355 -2.28 -18.22 9.02
CA TYR A 355 -2.73 -17.11 8.17
C TYR A 355 -4.20 -17.34 7.82
N ASN A 356 -5.01 -16.26 7.85
CA ASN A 356 -6.41 -16.34 7.50
C ASN A 356 -6.91 -15.01 6.91
N ALA A 357 -7.87 -15.09 5.99
CA ALA A 357 -8.56 -13.92 5.48
C ALA A 357 -9.76 -13.60 6.39
N HIS A 358 -9.49 -12.89 7.50
CA HIS A 358 -10.52 -12.52 8.47
C HIS A 358 -11.51 -11.53 7.84
N SER A 359 -12.77 -11.74 8.12
CA SER A 359 -13.89 -10.90 7.72
C SER A 359 -15.07 -11.19 8.66
N PRO A 360 -16.15 -10.39 8.62
CA PRO A 360 -17.35 -10.71 9.42
C PRO A 360 -17.92 -12.10 9.20
N SER A 361 -17.74 -12.67 7.99
CA SER A 361 -18.17 -14.05 7.68
C SER A 361 -17.12 -15.11 8.05
N ASN A 362 -15.92 -14.72 8.42
CA ASN A 362 -14.79 -15.60 8.74
C ASN A 362 -13.97 -15.02 9.91
N ASP A 363 -14.67 -14.72 10.99
CA ASP A 363 -14.08 -14.15 12.21
C ASP A 363 -13.59 -15.27 13.14
N THR A 364 -12.41 -15.07 13.70
CA THR A 364 -11.75 -16.02 14.63
C THR A 364 -11.27 -15.34 15.90
N GLY A 365 -11.76 -14.13 16.20
CA GLY A 365 -11.35 -13.35 17.36
C GLY A 365 -9.99 -12.68 17.20
N ILE A 366 -9.60 -12.36 15.95
CA ILE A 366 -8.33 -11.74 15.61
C ILE A 366 -8.58 -10.34 15.02
N ILE A 367 -7.91 -9.34 15.55
CA ILE A 367 -7.89 -7.97 15.02
C ILE A 367 -6.57 -7.75 14.28
N SER A 368 -6.67 -7.13 13.11
CA SER A 368 -5.54 -6.75 12.26
C SER A 368 -5.42 -5.22 12.24
N PRO A 369 -4.40 -4.62 12.88
CA PRO A 369 -4.27 -3.15 12.94
C PRO A 369 -4.32 -2.47 11.58
N THR A 370 -3.74 -3.10 10.54
CA THR A 370 -3.77 -2.59 9.16
C THR A 370 -5.18 -2.32 8.66
N ALA A 371 -6.18 -3.13 9.04
CA ALA A 371 -7.56 -2.98 8.58
C ALA A 371 -8.17 -1.65 9.03
N ALA A 372 -7.99 -1.27 10.30
CA ALA A 372 -8.47 0.00 10.84
C ALA A 372 -7.61 1.18 10.36
N ILE A 373 -6.27 1.06 10.44
CA ILE A 373 -5.33 2.13 10.08
C ILE A 373 -5.46 2.49 8.59
N SER A 374 -5.46 1.50 7.71
CA SER A 374 -5.52 1.73 6.26
C SER A 374 -6.88 2.25 5.79
N SER A 375 -7.90 2.15 6.64
CA SER A 375 -9.23 2.71 6.38
C SER A 375 -9.37 4.20 6.73
N ILE A 376 -8.33 4.84 7.25
CA ILE A 376 -8.39 6.23 7.75
C ILE A 376 -8.94 7.24 6.73
N PRO A 377 -8.73 7.16 5.41
CA PRO A 377 -9.37 8.09 4.50
C PRO A 377 -10.89 7.93 4.42
N TYR A 378 -11.41 6.73 4.69
CA TYR A 378 -12.83 6.40 4.61
C TYR A 378 -13.58 6.66 5.92
N THR A 379 -12.93 6.38 7.05
CA THR A 379 -13.52 6.42 8.39
C THR A 379 -12.55 7.03 9.40
N PRO A 380 -12.18 8.32 9.26
CA PRO A 380 -11.10 8.91 10.05
C PRO A 380 -11.35 8.88 11.56
N GLU A 381 -12.59 9.11 12.01
CA GLU A 381 -12.92 9.11 13.44
C GLU A 381 -12.73 7.71 14.04
N GLN A 382 -13.25 6.67 13.38
CA GLN A 382 -13.15 5.29 13.83
C GLN A 382 -11.71 4.76 13.75
N SER A 383 -11.00 5.11 12.68
CA SER A 383 -9.60 4.71 12.49
C SER A 383 -8.69 5.32 13.54
N LEU A 384 -8.85 6.63 13.84
CA LEU A 384 -8.06 7.29 14.89
C LEU A 384 -8.37 6.71 16.27
N ALA A 385 -9.64 6.42 16.59
CA ALA A 385 -10.02 5.78 17.85
C ALA A 385 -9.32 4.42 18.02
N ALA A 386 -9.30 3.58 16.96
CA ALA A 386 -8.59 2.31 16.96
C ALA A 386 -7.07 2.50 17.10
N MET A 387 -6.47 3.47 16.41
CA MET A 387 -5.05 3.77 16.54
C MET A 387 -4.67 4.18 17.96
N HIS A 388 -5.51 4.97 18.64
CA HIS A 388 -5.30 5.30 20.05
C HIS A 388 -5.41 4.09 20.97
N TYR A 389 -6.34 3.16 20.70
CA TYR A 389 -6.42 1.90 21.41
C TYR A 389 -5.14 1.06 21.22
N PHE A 390 -4.66 0.93 19.98
CA PHE A 390 -3.41 0.20 19.70
C PHE A 390 -2.21 0.85 20.38
N TYR A 391 -2.13 2.18 20.37
CA TYR A 391 -1.07 2.92 21.06
C TYR A 391 -1.13 2.77 22.59
N LYS A 392 -2.32 2.77 23.17
CA LYS A 392 -2.51 2.53 24.61
C LYS A 392 -1.99 1.15 25.04
N ASN A 393 -2.04 0.18 24.12
CA ASN A 393 -1.53 -1.17 24.31
C ASN A 393 -0.18 -1.37 23.56
N SER A 394 0.59 -0.30 23.34
CA SER A 394 1.81 -0.32 22.52
C SER A 394 2.94 -1.17 23.10
N ASP A 395 2.98 -1.38 24.40
CA ASP A 395 3.98 -2.26 25.04
C ASP A 395 3.92 -3.69 24.46
N ASP A 396 2.73 -4.12 24.02
CA ASP A 396 2.51 -5.44 23.43
C ASP A 396 2.34 -5.38 21.90
N LEU A 397 1.78 -4.26 21.35
CA LEU A 397 1.35 -4.19 19.97
C LEU A 397 2.31 -3.42 19.03
N LEU A 398 3.22 -2.60 19.56
CA LEU A 398 4.13 -1.79 18.75
C LEU A 398 5.55 -2.37 18.78
N GLY A 399 6.00 -2.86 17.64
CA GLY A 399 7.32 -3.43 17.47
C GLY A 399 8.25 -2.54 16.61
N PRO A 400 9.40 -3.09 16.17
CA PRO A 400 10.45 -2.31 15.52
C PRO A 400 10.07 -1.76 14.14
N ALA A 401 9.03 -2.29 13.49
CA ALA A 401 8.56 -1.86 12.18
C ALA A 401 7.09 -1.39 12.18
N GLY A 402 6.62 -0.82 13.28
CA GLY A 402 5.25 -0.37 13.45
C GLY A 402 4.40 -1.33 14.27
N PHE A 403 3.09 -1.19 14.19
CA PHE A 403 2.18 -2.13 14.83
C PHE A 403 2.33 -3.53 14.23
N TYR A 404 2.32 -4.55 15.09
CA TYR A 404 2.36 -5.95 14.69
C TYR A 404 1.14 -6.30 13.83
N ASP A 405 1.27 -7.37 13.06
CA ASP A 405 0.34 -7.75 12.00
C ASP A 405 -1.06 -8.08 12.51
N ALA A 406 -1.14 -8.78 13.64
CA ALA A 406 -2.41 -9.21 14.22
C ALA A 406 -2.30 -9.45 15.73
N PHE A 407 -3.43 -9.33 16.41
CA PHE A 407 -3.53 -9.64 17.84
C PHE A 407 -4.93 -10.13 18.23
N SER A 408 -5.05 -10.72 19.41
CA SER A 408 -6.32 -11.17 19.96
C SER A 408 -6.37 -10.91 21.47
N PRO A 409 -7.21 -9.98 21.92
CA PRO A 409 -7.48 -9.83 23.36
C PRO A 409 -8.14 -11.07 23.97
N GLU A 410 -8.98 -11.77 23.22
CA GLU A 410 -9.66 -12.99 23.66
C GLU A 410 -8.69 -14.10 24.07
N TYR A 411 -7.55 -14.19 23.36
CA TYR A 411 -6.57 -15.27 23.58
C TYR A 411 -5.27 -14.78 24.23
N ASP A 412 -5.18 -13.50 24.61
CA ASP A 412 -3.93 -12.89 25.11
C ASP A 412 -2.75 -13.22 24.16
N TRP A 413 -2.93 -12.96 22.85
CA TRP A 413 -2.02 -13.38 21.79
C TRP A 413 -1.69 -12.22 20.84
N VAL A 414 -0.43 -12.15 20.44
CA VAL A 414 0.07 -11.20 19.44
C VAL A 414 0.94 -11.92 18.42
N ALA A 415 0.74 -11.64 17.15
CA ALA A 415 1.62 -12.02 16.07
C ALA A 415 2.79 -11.04 16.03
N GLU A 416 3.86 -11.29 16.79
CA GLU A 416 5.09 -10.46 16.76
C GLU A 416 5.82 -10.60 15.41
N ALA A 417 5.15 -10.22 14.34
CA ALA A 417 5.56 -10.37 12.96
C ALA A 417 4.90 -9.32 12.07
N TYR A 418 5.34 -9.22 10.82
CA TYR A 418 4.87 -8.26 9.84
C TYR A 418 4.76 -8.91 8.46
N LEU A 419 3.79 -8.45 7.67
CA LEU A 419 3.65 -8.75 6.25
C LEU A 419 3.75 -7.46 5.43
N ALA A 420 4.44 -7.50 4.29
CA ALA A 420 4.58 -6.33 3.41
C ALA A 420 3.23 -5.78 2.95
N ILE A 421 2.30 -6.70 2.66
CA ILE A 421 0.96 -6.38 2.17
C ILE A 421 0.09 -5.68 3.22
N ASP A 422 0.43 -5.79 4.50
CA ASP A 422 -0.27 -5.14 5.60
C ASP A 422 0.42 -3.85 6.05
N GLN A 423 1.76 -3.80 5.99
CA GLN A 423 2.51 -2.59 6.34
C GLN A 423 2.39 -1.49 5.28
N GLY A 424 2.37 -1.85 3.99
CA GLY A 424 2.27 -0.88 2.91
C GLY A 424 1.01 -0.01 2.96
N PRO A 425 -0.18 -0.60 3.04
CA PRO A 425 -1.42 0.17 3.11
C PRO A 425 -1.48 1.15 4.28
N GLN A 426 -0.91 0.82 5.45
CA GLN A 426 -0.91 1.73 6.61
C GLN A 426 -0.20 3.05 6.28
N ILE A 427 1.06 3.01 5.87
CA ILE A 427 1.85 4.23 5.60
C ILE A 427 1.30 5.03 4.43
N ILE A 428 0.82 4.34 3.36
CA ILE A 428 0.31 4.96 2.14
C ILE A 428 -1.04 5.63 2.39
N MET A 429 -1.98 4.95 3.07
CA MET A 429 -3.32 5.50 3.29
C MET A 429 -3.32 6.61 4.34
N ILE A 430 -2.43 6.58 5.33
CA ILE A 430 -2.19 7.74 6.20
C ILE A 430 -1.72 8.94 5.36
N GLU A 431 -0.78 8.74 4.43
CA GLU A 431 -0.31 9.84 3.57
C GLU A 431 -1.42 10.36 2.66
N ASN A 432 -2.22 9.47 2.07
CA ASN A 432 -3.36 9.86 1.26
C ASN A 432 -4.43 10.62 2.06
N TYR A 433 -4.65 10.24 3.32
CA TYR A 433 -5.53 11.00 4.22
C TYR A 433 -4.99 12.39 4.52
N ARG A 434 -3.69 12.51 4.80
CA ARG A 434 -3.04 13.78 5.17
C ARG A 434 -2.90 14.74 4.00
N THR A 435 -2.50 14.27 2.83
CA THR A 435 -2.09 15.13 1.69
C THR A 435 -2.67 14.71 0.35
N GLY A 436 -3.04 13.44 0.15
CA GLY A 436 -3.42 12.89 -1.14
C GLY A 436 -2.23 12.56 -2.05
N LEU A 437 -0.98 12.56 -1.55
CA LEU A 437 0.24 12.48 -2.36
C LEU A 437 0.21 11.35 -3.38
N LEU A 438 -0.04 10.10 -2.95
CA LEU A 438 0.05 8.95 -3.86
C LEU A 438 -1.13 8.94 -4.85
N TRP A 439 -2.30 9.38 -4.43
CA TRP A 439 -3.45 9.58 -5.32
C TRP A 439 -3.16 10.63 -6.39
N ASP A 440 -2.63 11.78 -6.00
CA ASP A 440 -2.31 12.86 -6.94
C ASP A 440 -1.24 12.41 -7.95
N LEU A 441 -0.19 11.69 -7.50
CA LEU A 441 0.84 11.16 -8.38
C LEU A 441 0.27 10.15 -9.38
N PHE A 442 -0.44 9.12 -8.91
CA PHE A 442 -0.96 8.08 -9.79
C PHE A 442 -1.97 8.64 -10.80
N MET A 443 -2.88 9.49 -10.34
CA MET A 443 -3.90 10.10 -11.17
C MET A 443 -3.37 11.18 -12.13
N ALA A 444 -2.16 11.72 -11.92
CA ALA A 444 -1.50 12.64 -12.86
C ALA A 444 -0.95 11.94 -14.10
N ASN A 445 -0.91 10.61 -14.13
CA ASN A 445 -0.37 9.85 -15.24
C ASN A 445 -1.35 9.83 -16.45
N GLU A 446 -0.88 10.23 -17.62
CA GLU A 446 -1.71 10.35 -18.83
C GLU A 446 -2.23 9.01 -19.33
N ASP A 447 -1.44 7.95 -19.24
CA ASP A 447 -1.84 6.59 -19.63
C ASP A 447 -2.94 6.05 -18.70
N VAL A 448 -2.84 6.31 -17.39
CA VAL A 448 -3.88 5.97 -16.40
C VAL A 448 -5.19 6.69 -16.75
N GLN A 449 -5.14 8.00 -17.03
CA GLN A 449 -6.34 8.77 -17.42
C GLN A 449 -6.98 8.24 -18.70
N ALA A 450 -6.15 7.87 -19.69
CA ALA A 450 -6.65 7.25 -20.93
C ALA A 450 -7.30 5.88 -20.66
N GLY A 451 -6.70 5.06 -19.78
CA GLY A 451 -7.25 3.77 -19.35
C GLY A 451 -8.59 3.92 -18.64
N LEU A 452 -8.69 4.80 -17.66
CA LEU A 452 -9.93 5.11 -16.94
C LEU A 452 -11.03 5.56 -17.90
N THR A 453 -10.73 6.49 -18.79
CA THR A 453 -11.67 6.95 -19.82
C THR A 453 -12.14 5.79 -20.72
N LYS A 454 -11.22 4.91 -21.16
CA LYS A 454 -11.54 3.73 -21.97
C LYS A 454 -12.50 2.80 -21.26
N LEU A 455 -12.34 2.59 -19.93
CA LEU A 455 -13.20 1.74 -19.13
C LEU A 455 -14.56 2.39 -18.80
N GLY A 456 -14.66 3.72 -18.89
CA GLY A 456 -15.89 4.48 -18.66
C GLY A 456 -16.02 5.06 -17.26
N PHE A 457 -14.88 5.30 -16.61
CA PHE A 457 -14.78 6.09 -15.38
C PHE A 457 -14.87 7.58 -15.67
#